data_fab100ab4988744215196f000503ea0c
#
_entry.id   fab100ab4988744215196f000503ea0c
#
_cell.length_a   1.000
_cell.length_b   1.000
_cell.length_c   1.000
_cell.angle_alpha   90.00
_cell.angle_beta   90.00
_cell.angle_gamma   90.00
#
_symmetry.space_group_name_H-M   'P 1'
#
loop_
_entity.id
_entity.type
_entity.pdbx_description
1 polymer ?
#
loop_
_entity_poly.entity_id
_entity_poly.type
_entity_poly.pdbx_seq_one_letter_code
_entity_poly.pdbx_strand_id
1 'polypeptide(L)'
;FDLGTVVVTGTRTPKLLKDAPIITRVITSEDIKKVNANNVADLLKTELPGIEFTFSMDQQTAINMQGFGGNSVLFLVDGERLAGETLNNVDYERLNLDNVERIEIVKGAASTLYGSSAIGGVINIITRESDDPWNLNLNSRFSGHNDQRYGGTVGFNAGKFNSLTNVQYNNVDTYAVDNPGDFSTVFGSRVWNFKERLIYHPLETLKLTGRAGYYFRERNKPGDTQDRYRGFSGGMKANYTFNIMSNLEVGYTFDQYDKSDYQSLYKNDVRDYSNVQHNVHALYNYTFNGKHTLTVGADYLRDYLMSYQFTDNADHTMHTADAFGQFDWNPTERLNVIAGLRFDYFSDSNVRHLSPHLGMMYKIGSCSLRGSYSQGFRSPTLKEMYMVFNMANMMMIYGNPDLKSE
;
A
#
# COMPACT_ATOMS: atom_id res chain seq x y z
N PHE A 1 3.73 31.32 7.67
CA PHE A 1 2.53 31.00 6.87
C PHE A 1 2.37 29.47 6.89
N ASP A 2 1.36 28.98 7.61
CA ASP A 2 0.97 27.58 7.52
C ASP A 2 0.23 27.42 6.17
N LEU A 3 0.90 26.84 5.18
CA LEU A 3 0.33 26.57 3.85
C LEU A 3 -0.73 25.44 3.90
N GLY A 4 -0.87 24.77 5.05
CA GLY A 4 -1.75 23.65 5.25
C GLY A 4 -1.21 22.35 4.63
N THR A 5 -1.71 21.22 5.12
CA THR A 5 -1.33 19.90 4.62
C THR A 5 -1.98 19.62 3.27
N VAL A 6 -1.18 19.25 2.27
CA VAL A 6 -1.66 18.81 0.95
C VAL A 6 -1.86 17.29 0.98
N VAL A 7 -3.00 16.82 0.50
CA VAL A 7 -3.36 15.40 0.38
C VAL A 7 -3.67 15.06 -1.07
N VAL A 8 -3.46 13.82 -1.45
CA VAL A 8 -3.70 13.31 -2.81
C VAL A 8 -4.61 12.08 -2.84
N THR A 9 -4.67 11.30 -1.76
CA THR A 9 -5.32 9.97 -1.75
C THR A 9 -6.84 10.07 -1.92
N GLY A 10 -7.47 11.08 -1.35
CA GLY A 10 -8.93 11.23 -1.44
C GLY A 10 -9.46 11.68 -2.80
N THR A 11 -8.60 12.24 -3.65
CA THR A 11 -9.02 12.88 -4.93
C THR A 11 -8.15 12.53 -6.13
N ARG A 12 -7.08 11.76 -5.96
CA ARG A 12 -6.04 11.52 -6.99
C ARG A 12 -5.40 12.82 -7.55
N THR A 13 -5.68 13.96 -6.93
CA THR A 13 -5.11 15.28 -7.26
C THR A 13 -4.66 15.98 -5.98
N PRO A 14 -3.55 16.75 -6.00
CA PRO A 14 -3.12 17.51 -4.84
C PRO A 14 -4.19 18.53 -4.40
N LYS A 15 -4.60 18.45 -3.13
CA LYS A 15 -5.60 19.33 -2.53
C LYS A 15 -5.26 19.65 -1.09
N LEU A 16 -5.52 20.87 -0.64
CA LEU A 16 -5.38 21.18 0.78
C LEU A 16 -6.37 20.32 1.60
N LEU A 17 -5.92 19.74 2.68
CA LEU A 17 -6.74 18.86 3.55
C LEU A 17 -8.03 19.55 4.01
N LYS A 18 -7.95 20.84 4.32
CA LYS A 18 -9.12 21.66 4.72
C LYS A 18 -10.14 21.84 3.59
N ASP A 19 -9.71 21.73 2.33
CA ASP A 19 -10.53 21.92 1.12
C ASP A 19 -10.90 20.60 0.45
N ALA A 20 -10.45 19.46 0.98
CA ALA A 20 -10.78 18.14 0.48
C ALA A 20 -12.21 17.76 0.88
N PRO A 21 -13.11 17.41 -0.07
CA PRO A 21 -14.48 16.97 0.24
C PRO A 21 -14.50 15.58 0.85
N ILE A 22 -13.51 14.75 0.54
CA ILE A 22 -13.34 13.41 1.10
C ILE A 22 -12.54 13.51 2.39
N ILE A 23 -13.08 12.92 3.46
CA ILE A 23 -12.43 12.94 4.77
C ILE A 23 -11.17 12.07 4.71
N THR A 24 -10.02 12.72 4.75
CA THR A 24 -8.70 12.08 4.77
C THR A 24 -8.05 12.38 6.12
N ARG A 25 -7.61 11.34 6.83
CA ARG A 25 -6.73 11.51 7.99
C ARG A 25 -5.28 11.50 7.51
N VAL A 26 -4.48 12.37 8.07
CA VAL A 26 -3.04 12.43 7.81
C VAL A 26 -2.29 12.18 9.11
N ILE A 27 -1.31 11.27 9.05
CA ILE A 27 -0.30 11.06 10.08
C ILE A 27 1.00 11.62 9.52
N THR A 28 1.51 12.67 10.12
CA THR A 28 2.71 13.38 9.65
C THR A 28 4.00 12.69 10.09
N SER A 29 5.13 13.07 9.48
CA SER A 29 6.45 12.59 9.92
C SER A 29 6.76 12.96 11.37
N GLU A 30 6.20 14.06 11.88
CA GLU A 30 6.34 14.46 13.29
C GLU A 30 5.54 13.52 14.21
N ASP A 31 4.32 13.14 13.82
CA ASP A 31 3.51 12.19 14.59
C ASP A 31 4.17 10.82 14.62
N ILE A 32 4.72 10.36 13.47
CA ILE A 32 5.49 9.11 13.38
C ILE A 32 6.67 9.11 14.37
N LYS A 33 7.42 10.20 14.44
CA LYS A 33 8.55 10.33 15.37
C LYS A 33 8.11 10.33 16.83
N LYS A 34 6.98 10.98 17.17
CA LYS A 34 6.44 11.03 18.54
C LYS A 34 6.00 9.66 19.06
N VAL A 35 5.38 8.85 18.20
CA VAL A 35 4.91 7.50 18.57
C VAL A 35 6.09 6.54 18.75
N ASN A 36 7.21 6.75 18.03
CA ASN A 36 8.37 5.86 18.04
C ASN A 36 7.98 4.39 17.71
N ALA A 37 7.08 4.19 16.76
CA ALA A 37 6.57 2.89 16.36
C ALA A 37 7.65 2.05 15.65
N ASN A 38 7.52 0.73 15.74
CA ASN A 38 8.45 -0.21 15.09
C ASN A 38 8.20 -0.32 13.60
N ASN A 39 6.92 -0.36 13.22
CA ASN A 39 6.46 -0.52 11.86
C ASN A 39 5.11 0.22 11.68
N VAL A 40 4.58 0.17 10.46
CA VAL A 40 3.30 0.82 10.13
C VAL A 40 2.14 0.27 10.96
N ALA A 41 2.12 -1.04 11.29
CA ALA A 41 1.04 -1.62 12.09
C ALA A 41 1.00 -1.03 13.51
N ASP A 42 2.16 -0.90 14.17
CA ASP A 42 2.25 -0.30 15.51
C ASP A 42 1.84 1.18 15.51
N LEU A 43 2.25 1.91 14.48
CA LEU A 43 1.85 3.31 14.31
C LEU A 43 0.33 3.44 14.16
N LEU A 44 -0.27 2.65 13.28
CA LEU A 44 -1.69 2.70 13.02
C LEU A 44 -2.55 2.31 14.24
N LYS A 45 -2.10 1.34 15.05
CA LYS A 45 -2.76 1.00 16.33
C LYS A 45 -2.89 2.20 17.26
N THR A 46 -1.86 3.04 17.30
CA THR A 46 -1.81 4.20 18.20
C THR A 46 -2.56 5.39 17.61
N GLU A 47 -2.40 5.64 16.31
CA GLU A 47 -2.84 6.87 15.66
C GLU A 47 -4.22 6.78 15.02
N LEU A 48 -4.75 5.57 14.76
CA LEU A 48 -5.97 5.40 14.00
C LEU A 48 -7.08 4.69 14.81
N PRO A 49 -7.97 5.43 15.49
CA PRO A 49 -9.11 4.83 16.15
C PRO A 49 -10.00 4.02 15.20
N GLY A 50 -10.43 2.83 15.63
CA GLY A 50 -11.28 1.91 14.86
C GLY A 50 -10.50 1.00 13.92
N ILE A 51 -9.17 0.91 14.08
CA ILE A 51 -8.34 -0.12 13.49
C ILE A 51 -7.95 -1.13 14.57
N GLU A 52 -8.03 -2.39 14.23
CA GLU A 52 -7.62 -3.50 15.10
C GLU A 52 -6.58 -4.33 14.36
N PHE A 53 -5.59 -4.81 15.09
CA PHE A 53 -4.61 -5.76 14.60
C PHE A 53 -4.68 -7.01 15.46
N THR A 54 -4.88 -8.14 14.83
CA THR A 54 -4.87 -9.46 15.45
C THR A 54 -3.69 -10.26 14.91
N PHE A 55 -3.32 -11.32 15.61
CA PHE A 55 -2.29 -12.24 15.17
C PHE A 55 -2.96 -13.58 14.84
N SER A 56 -2.64 -14.13 13.68
CA SER A 56 -3.02 -15.49 13.31
C SER A 56 -2.18 -16.53 14.06
N MET A 57 -2.56 -17.80 13.98
CA MET A 57 -1.82 -18.90 14.61
C MET A 57 -0.37 -19.01 14.12
N ASP A 58 -0.10 -18.60 12.89
CA ASP A 58 1.26 -18.52 12.32
C ASP A 58 1.97 -17.19 12.63
N GLN A 59 1.44 -16.40 13.57
CA GLN A 59 1.97 -15.12 14.04
C GLN A 59 2.09 -14.06 12.94
N GLN A 60 1.25 -14.13 11.91
CA GLN A 60 1.09 -13.03 10.95
C GLN A 60 0.09 -12.00 11.47
N THR A 61 0.40 -10.75 11.22
CA THR A 61 -0.46 -9.64 11.61
C THR A 61 -1.62 -9.51 10.63
N ALA A 62 -2.83 -9.51 11.13
CA ALA A 62 -4.05 -9.23 10.38
C ALA A 62 -4.66 -7.91 10.80
N ILE A 63 -5.15 -7.14 9.84
CA ILE A 63 -5.84 -5.86 10.06
C ILE A 63 -7.35 -6.03 9.99
N ASN A 64 -8.06 -5.30 10.84
CA ASN A 64 -9.48 -5.04 10.73
C ASN A 64 -9.71 -3.53 10.85
N MET A 65 -10.29 -2.91 9.84
CA MET A 65 -10.65 -1.50 9.85
C MET A 65 -12.16 -1.35 9.70
N GLN A 66 -12.83 -0.96 10.78
CA GLN A 66 -14.28 -0.77 10.82
C GLN A 66 -15.10 -2.01 10.39
N GLY A 67 -14.63 -3.21 10.73
CA GLY A 67 -15.26 -4.48 10.36
C GLY A 67 -14.76 -5.07 9.02
N PHE A 68 -13.92 -4.36 8.27
CA PHE A 68 -13.34 -4.85 7.02
C PHE A 68 -11.94 -5.44 7.26
N GLY A 69 -11.73 -6.68 6.83
CA GLY A 69 -10.44 -7.36 6.92
C GLY A 69 -9.41 -6.87 5.90
N GLY A 70 -8.21 -7.44 5.96
CA GLY A 70 -7.06 -6.96 5.19
C GLY A 70 -7.23 -6.98 3.66
N ASN A 71 -8.00 -7.92 3.12
CA ASN A 71 -8.31 -7.98 1.68
C ASN A 71 -9.32 -6.90 1.19
N SER A 72 -9.88 -6.13 2.12
CA SER A 72 -10.81 -5.03 1.85
C SER A 72 -10.22 -3.65 2.20
N VAL A 73 -8.98 -3.60 2.70
CA VAL A 73 -8.23 -2.39 3.01
C VAL A 73 -7.00 -2.32 2.11
N LEU A 74 -6.97 -1.33 1.23
CA LEU A 74 -5.90 -1.19 0.25
C LEU A 74 -4.70 -0.43 0.83
N PHE A 75 -3.53 -1.08 0.81
CA PHE A 75 -2.25 -0.45 1.13
C PHE A 75 -1.54 -0.01 -0.14
N LEU A 76 -1.08 1.25 -0.13
CA LEU A 76 -0.33 1.86 -1.23
C LEU A 76 0.99 2.45 -0.71
N VAL A 77 2.00 2.47 -1.57
CA VAL A 77 3.22 3.27 -1.39
C VAL A 77 3.34 4.21 -2.59
N ASP A 78 3.28 5.52 -2.34
CA ASP A 78 3.24 6.58 -3.36
C ASP A 78 2.14 6.39 -4.42
N GLY A 79 0.98 5.85 -4.00
CA GLY A 79 -0.16 5.57 -4.86
C GLY A 79 -0.14 4.21 -5.56
N GLU A 80 0.92 3.40 -5.40
CA GLU A 80 1.08 2.11 -6.06
C GLU A 80 0.77 0.95 -5.12
N ARG A 81 0.10 -0.10 -5.64
CA ARG A 81 -0.28 -1.29 -4.88
C ARG A 81 0.93 -2.12 -4.49
N LEU A 82 0.80 -2.85 -3.38
CA LEU A 82 1.76 -3.85 -2.93
C LEU A 82 1.28 -5.24 -3.32
N ALA A 83 2.18 -6.06 -3.88
CA ALA A 83 1.96 -7.48 -4.08
C ALA A 83 2.16 -8.27 -2.76
N GLY A 84 1.73 -9.51 -2.76
CA GLY A 84 2.04 -10.45 -1.69
C GLY A 84 1.07 -10.35 -0.53
N GLU A 85 -0.08 -10.93 -0.74
CA GLU A 85 -1.05 -11.16 0.31
C GLU A 85 -0.85 -12.58 0.87
N THR A 86 -0.49 -12.67 2.15
CA THR A 86 -0.56 -13.91 2.90
C THR A 86 -1.68 -13.83 3.92
N LEU A 87 -2.59 -14.82 3.93
CA LEU A 87 -3.76 -14.86 4.82
C LEU A 87 -4.60 -13.56 4.78
N ASN A 88 -4.84 -13.05 3.57
CA ASN A 88 -5.62 -11.85 3.29
C ASN A 88 -5.01 -10.55 3.86
N ASN A 89 -3.69 -10.50 4.08
CA ASN A 89 -3.00 -9.31 4.59
C ASN A 89 -1.65 -9.13 3.89
N VAL A 90 -1.25 -7.88 3.70
CA VAL A 90 0.11 -7.55 3.28
C VAL A 90 1.11 -7.84 4.40
N ASP A 91 2.36 -8.07 4.07
CA ASP A 91 3.42 -8.17 5.05
C ASP A 91 3.83 -6.78 5.55
N TYR A 92 3.36 -6.39 6.74
CA TYR A 92 3.60 -5.06 7.33
C TYR A 92 5.06 -4.79 7.64
N GLU A 93 5.91 -5.82 7.75
CA GLU A 93 7.36 -5.66 7.97
C GLU A 93 8.08 -5.10 6.72
N ARG A 94 7.44 -5.14 5.54
CA ARG A 94 7.90 -4.47 4.33
C ARG A 94 7.75 -2.94 4.40
N LEU A 95 6.89 -2.45 5.30
CA LEU A 95 6.48 -1.05 5.40
C LEU A 95 7.26 -0.38 6.53
N ASN A 96 8.52 -0.03 6.26
CA ASN A 96 9.32 0.72 7.21
C ASN A 96 8.89 2.20 7.25
N LEU A 97 9.16 2.87 8.38
CA LEU A 97 8.76 4.26 8.63
C LEU A 97 9.89 5.28 8.38
N ASP A 98 11.12 4.85 8.10
CA ASP A 98 12.29 5.73 8.12
C ASP A 98 12.31 6.77 6.99
N ASN A 99 11.72 6.46 5.84
CA ASN A 99 11.63 7.35 4.68
C ASN A 99 10.21 7.87 4.42
N VAL A 100 9.31 7.76 5.40
CA VAL A 100 7.93 8.22 5.26
C VAL A 100 7.83 9.73 5.54
N GLU A 101 7.20 10.45 4.63
CA GLU A 101 6.84 11.86 4.80
C GLU A 101 5.53 11.98 5.58
N ARG A 102 4.51 11.22 5.16
CA ARG A 102 3.19 11.14 5.80
C ARG A 102 2.45 9.89 5.38
N ILE A 103 1.43 9.53 6.14
CA ILE A 103 0.47 8.49 5.77
C ILE A 103 -0.89 9.14 5.61
N GLU A 104 -1.51 8.95 4.44
CA GLU A 104 -2.85 9.43 4.14
C GLU A 104 -3.84 8.27 4.22
N ILE A 105 -4.93 8.44 4.99
CA ILE A 105 -5.92 7.40 5.24
C ILE A 105 -7.29 7.92 4.85
N VAL A 106 -7.90 7.24 3.88
CA VAL A 106 -9.30 7.44 3.48
C VAL A 106 -10.11 6.29 4.05
N LYS A 107 -11.07 6.60 4.92
CA LYS A 107 -11.97 5.61 5.51
C LYS A 107 -13.22 5.43 4.65
N GLY A 108 -13.70 4.18 4.55
CA GLY A 108 -14.86 3.82 3.73
C GLY A 108 -14.51 3.58 2.26
N ALA A 109 -15.53 3.36 1.45
CA ALA A 109 -15.37 2.93 0.07
C ALA A 109 -14.65 3.98 -0.80
N ALA A 110 -13.50 3.60 -1.35
CA ALA A 110 -12.70 4.41 -2.28
C ALA A 110 -12.50 3.68 -3.63
N SER A 111 -13.38 2.72 -3.96
CA SER A 111 -13.23 1.88 -5.14
C SER A 111 -13.33 2.65 -6.45
N THR A 112 -14.01 3.79 -6.48
CA THR A 112 -14.05 4.67 -7.67
C THR A 112 -12.66 5.16 -8.09
N LEU A 113 -11.75 5.39 -7.13
CA LEU A 113 -10.40 5.87 -7.43
C LEU A 113 -9.38 4.75 -7.51
N TYR A 114 -9.57 3.67 -6.73
CA TYR A 114 -8.56 2.65 -6.51
C TYR A 114 -9.00 1.23 -6.89
N GLY A 115 -10.26 1.05 -7.35
CA GLY A 115 -10.80 -0.22 -7.78
C GLY A 115 -11.08 -1.19 -6.65
N SER A 116 -11.00 -2.48 -6.96
CA SER A 116 -11.22 -3.59 -6.04
C SER A 116 -10.33 -3.51 -4.79
N SER A 117 -10.81 -4.06 -3.67
CA SER A 117 -10.10 -4.11 -2.37
C SER A 117 -10.02 -2.78 -1.60
N ALA A 118 -10.71 -1.73 -2.06
CA ALA A 118 -10.78 -0.44 -1.38
C ALA A 118 -12.17 -0.18 -0.74
N ILE A 119 -12.86 -1.22 -0.28
CA ILE A 119 -14.19 -1.11 0.36
C ILE A 119 -14.06 -0.53 1.76
N GLY A 120 -13.15 -1.05 2.57
CA GLY A 120 -12.89 -0.61 3.94
C GLY A 120 -12.13 0.70 4.00
N GLY A 121 -11.36 1.00 2.96
CA GLY A 121 -10.57 2.22 2.84
C GLY A 121 -9.24 2.04 2.16
N VAL A 122 -8.47 3.13 2.13
CA VAL A 122 -7.13 3.19 1.53
C VAL A 122 -6.16 3.78 2.54
N ILE A 123 -5.02 3.15 2.69
CA ILE A 123 -3.88 3.62 3.49
C ILE A 123 -2.72 3.82 2.52
N ASN A 124 -2.36 5.07 2.25
CA ASN A 124 -1.33 5.44 1.31
C ASN A 124 -0.12 6.04 2.05
N ILE A 125 1.01 5.38 1.91
CA ILE A 125 2.28 5.78 2.52
C ILE A 125 3.02 6.63 1.50
N ILE A 126 3.16 7.92 1.79
CA ILE A 126 3.88 8.87 0.94
C ILE A 126 5.33 8.92 1.40
N THR A 127 6.26 8.62 0.51
CA THR A 127 7.68 8.64 0.79
C THR A 127 8.28 10.04 0.61
N ARG A 128 9.33 10.31 1.38
CA ARG A 128 10.03 11.60 1.40
C ARG A 128 10.87 11.81 0.13
N GLU A 129 11.04 13.05 -0.25
CA GLU A 129 12.09 13.51 -1.17
C GLU A 129 13.23 14.15 -0.37
N SER A 130 14.44 14.25 -0.94
CA SER A 130 15.55 14.95 -0.28
C SER A 130 15.47 16.44 -0.60
N ASP A 131 15.32 17.28 0.42
CA ASP A 131 15.25 18.75 0.26
C ASP A 131 16.65 19.37 0.32
N ASP A 132 17.55 18.79 1.10
CA ASP A 132 18.90 19.28 1.30
C ASP A 132 19.87 18.81 0.20
N PRO A 133 20.93 19.56 -0.12
CA PRO A 133 21.96 19.13 -1.08
C PRO A 133 22.53 17.76 -0.75
N TRP A 134 22.70 17.45 0.53
CA TRP A 134 22.94 16.11 1.05
C TRP A 134 22.42 16.01 2.48
N ASN A 135 21.94 14.85 2.87
CA ASN A 135 21.62 14.54 4.25
C ASN A 135 21.97 13.09 4.58
N LEU A 136 22.33 12.85 5.83
CA LEU A 136 22.55 11.52 6.37
C LEU A 136 21.78 11.42 7.69
N ASN A 137 20.92 10.43 7.79
CA ASN A 137 20.24 10.09 9.02
C ASN A 137 20.59 8.65 9.39
N LEU A 138 21.13 8.46 10.59
CA LEU A 138 21.41 7.15 11.16
C LEU A 138 20.59 7.00 12.43
N ASN A 139 19.91 5.89 12.57
CA ASN A 139 19.14 5.56 13.76
C ASN A 139 19.47 4.15 14.23
N SER A 140 19.41 3.96 15.55
CA SER A 140 19.52 2.64 16.15
C SER A 140 18.59 2.55 17.35
N ARG A 141 18.02 1.37 17.54
CA ARG A 141 17.15 1.07 18.67
C ARG A 141 17.50 -0.28 19.23
N PHE A 142 17.48 -0.39 20.55
CA PHE A 142 17.68 -1.60 21.31
C PHE A 142 16.54 -1.78 22.29
N SER A 143 15.99 -2.98 22.38
CA SER A 143 14.87 -3.32 23.25
C SER A 143 15.08 -4.71 23.87
N GLY A 144 14.12 -5.20 24.67
CA GLY A 144 14.14 -6.52 25.23
C GLY A 144 14.18 -7.62 24.15
N HIS A 145 14.59 -8.85 24.54
CA HIS A 145 14.68 -10.00 23.65
C HIS A 145 15.64 -9.82 22.46
N ASN A 146 16.73 -9.08 22.68
CA ASN A 146 17.72 -8.77 21.66
C ASN A 146 17.09 -8.09 20.41
N ASP A 147 16.01 -7.33 20.61
CA ASP A 147 15.41 -6.55 19.55
C ASP A 147 16.36 -5.39 19.21
N GLN A 148 16.94 -5.48 18.03
CA GLN A 148 17.90 -4.53 17.48
C GLN A 148 17.40 -4.01 16.15
N ARG A 149 17.41 -2.68 16.01
CA ARG A 149 17.09 -2.02 14.77
C ARG A 149 18.20 -1.04 14.42
N TYR A 150 18.63 -1.09 13.16
CA TYR A 150 19.58 -0.15 12.58
C TYR A 150 18.98 0.39 11.30
N GLY A 151 18.95 1.71 11.16
CA GLY A 151 18.44 2.40 9.98
C GLY A 151 19.45 3.43 9.48
N GLY A 152 19.55 3.53 8.18
CA GLY A 152 20.33 4.55 7.51
C GLY A 152 19.57 5.14 6.32
N THR A 153 19.50 6.46 6.23
CA THR A 153 18.93 7.17 5.08
C THR A 153 19.95 8.18 4.58
N VAL A 154 20.28 8.09 3.29
CA VAL A 154 21.14 9.03 2.59
C VAL A 154 20.31 9.75 1.54
N GLY A 155 20.27 11.07 1.60
CA GLY A 155 19.61 11.92 0.63
C GLY A 155 20.61 12.80 -0.11
N PHE A 156 20.36 13.01 -1.39
CA PHE A 156 21.14 13.88 -2.25
C PHE A 156 20.21 14.69 -3.17
N ASN A 157 20.44 16.00 -3.25
CA ASN A 157 19.72 16.90 -4.15
C ASN A 157 20.68 17.85 -4.86
N ALA A 158 20.84 17.66 -6.17
CA ALA A 158 21.64 18.51 -7.05
C ALA A 158 20.73 19.25 -8.06
N GLY A 159 19.67 19.87 -7.60
CA GLY A 159 18.73 20.62 -8.42
C GLY A 159 17.91 19.75 -9.34
N LYS A 160 18.43 19.38 -10.51
CA LYS A 160 17.72 18.50 -11.45
C LYS A 160 17.66 17.03 -11.04
N PHE A 161 18.52 16.61 -10.12
CA PHE A 161 18.63 15.22 -9.68
C PHE A 161 18.45 15.12 -8.16
N ASN A 162 17.58 14.23 -7.74
CA ASN A 162 17.32 13.92 -6.35
C ASN A 162 17.39 12.41 -6.14
N SER A 163 18.05 11.97 -5.07
CA SER A 163 18.16 10.56 -4.69
C SER A 163 17.90 10.42 -3.20
N LEU A 164 17.18 9.40 -2.83
CA LEU A 164 16.95 9.02 -1.43
C LEU A 164 17.10 7.52 -1.28
N THR A 165 18.20 7.11 -0.67
CA THR A 165 18.51 5.71 -0.35
C THR A 165 18.18 5.44 1.12
N ASN A 166 17.44 4.39 1.40
CA ASN A 166 17.17 3.91 2.76
C ASN A 166 17.55 2.45 2.92
N VAL A 167 18.26 2.14 3.99
CA VAL A 167 18.61 0.77 4.39
C VAL A 167 18.20 0.56 5.84
N GLN A 168 17.54 -0.56 6.12
CA GLN A 168 17.13 -0.93 7.47
C GLN A 168 17.43 -2.40 7.73
N TYR A 169 17.93 -2.68 8.92
CA TYR A 169 18.09 -4.01 9.47
C TYR A 169 17.37 -4.11 10.81
N ASN A 170 16.58 -5.15 11.00
CA ASN A 170 15.95 -5.49 12.28
C ASN A 170 16.29 -6.92 12.65
N ASN A 171 16.52 -7.16 13.93
CA ASN A 171 16.67 -8.50 14.50
C ASN A 171 15.93 -8.57 15.83
N VAL A 172 15.20 -9.65 16.04
CA VAL A 172 14.61 -9.99 17.33
C VAL A 172 14.77 -11.48 17.57
N ASP A 173 15.14 -11.87 18.78
CA ASP A 173 15.27 -13.27 19.15
C ASP A 173 13.92 -13.89 19.51
N THR A 174 13.81 -15.20 19.35
CA THR A 174 12.64 -15.95 19.79
C THR A 174 12.52 -15.89 21.32
N TYR A 175 11.33 -15.65 21.84
CA TYR A 175 11.06 -15.61 23.27
C TYR A 175 9.70 -16.20 23.62
N ALA A 176 9.56 -16.70 24.84
CA ALA A 176 8.29 -17.18 25.36
C ALA A 176 7.59 -16.07 26.16
N VAL A 177 6.28 -15.96 25.96
CA VAL A 177 5.39 -15.11 26.76
C VAL A 177 4.72 -16.01 27.79
N ASP A 178 5.10 -15.93 29.04
CA ASP A 178 4.56 -16.70 30.16
C ASP A 178 4.62 -18.22 30.11
N ASN A 179 4.28 -19.16 30.16
CA ASN A 179 4.47 -20.61 30.16
C ASN A 179 5.01 -21.16 28.85
N PRO A 180 6.09 -21.97 28.87
CA PRO A 180 6.65 -22.58 27.67
C PRO A 180 5.69 -23.62 27.10
N GLY A 181 4.82 -23.19 26.20
CA GLY A 181 3.99 -24.03 25.34
C GLY A 181 4.10 -23.57 23.91
N ASP A 182 3.80 -24.40 22.94
CA ASP A 182 3.99 -24.12 21.51
C ASP A 182 3.26 -22.84 21.03
N PHE A 183 2.18 -22.44 21.71
CA PHE A 183 1.39 -21.26 21.37
C PHE A 183 1.81 -19.99 22.13
N SER A 184 2.69 -20.09 23.11
CA SER A 184 3.20 -18.95 23.89
C SER A 184 4.54 -18.42 23.41
N THR A 185 5.13 -19.02 22.39
CA THR A 185 6.43 -18.63 21.82
C THR A 185 6.24 -17.60 20.70
N VAL A 186 6.87 -16.44 20.83
CA VAL A 186 6.98 -15.44 19.75
C VAL A 186 8.24 -15.76 18.94
N PHE A 187 8.09 -15.99 17.65
CA PHE A 187 9.20 -16.35 16.77
C PHE A 187 10.07 -15.15 16.49
N GLY A 188 11.37 -15.32 16.67
CA GLY A 188 12.34 -14.31 16.29
C GLY A 188 12.39 -14.12 14.77
N SER A 189 12.90 -12.97 14.34
CA SER A 189 13.05 -12.68 12.92
C SER A 189 14.26 -11.79 12.64
N ARG A 190 14.79 -11.94 11.43
CA ARG A 190 15.75 -11.01 10.83
C ARG A 190 15.16 -10.40 9.59
N VAL A 191 15.20 -9.06 9.48
CA VAL A 191 14.59 -8.30 8.39
C VAL A 191 15.62 -7.37 7.79
N TRP A 192 15.70 -7.37 6.47
CA TRP A 192 16.43 -6.37 5.67
C TRP A 192 15.46 -5.64 4.76
N ASN A 193 15.53 -4.32 4.76
CA ASN A 193 14.84 -3.45 3.82
C ASN A 193 15.86 -2.54 3.14
N PHE A 194 15.80 -2.51 1.82
CA PHE A 194 16.49 -1.54 0.99
C PHE A 194 15.46 -0.83 0.12
N LYS A 195 15.52 0.49 0.05
CA LYS A 195 14.67 1.31 -0.82
C LYS A 195 15.50 2.42 -1.43
N GLU A 196 15.27 2.63 -2.72
CA GLU A 196 15.85 3.72 -3.50
C GLU A 196 14.75 4.48 -4.21
N ARG A 197 14.84 5.80 -4.19
CA ARG A 197 14.02 6.70 -4.98
C ARG A 197 14.91 7.70 -5.71
N LEU A 198 14.78 7.73 -7.02
CA LEU A 198 15.49 8.65 -7.90
C LEU A 198 14.49 9.57 -8.56
N ILE A 199 14.79 10.87 -8.58
CA ILE A 199 13.99 11.86 -9.29
C ILE A 199 14.93 12.64 -10.21
N TYR A 200 14.51 12.79 -11.48
CA TYR A 200 15.24 13.55 -12.45
C TYR A 200 14.31 14.52 -13.20
N HIS A 201 14.73 15.78 -13.25
CA HIS A 201 14.05 16.85 -13.98
C HIS A 201 14.84 17.22 -15.24
N PRO A 202 14.72 16.48 -16.37
CA PRO A 202 15.39 16.84 -17.61
C PRO A 202 14.96 18.20 -18.13
N LEU A 203 13.65 18.51 -17.95
CA LEU A 203 13.00 19.77 -18.29
C LEU A 203 12.20 20.26 -17.06
N GLU A 204 11.90 21.55 -17.00
CA GLU A 204 11.02 22.10 -15.94
C GLU A 204 9.60 21.51 -15.99
N THR A 205 9.19 21.08 -17.19
CA THR A 205 7.86 20.47 -17.43
C THR A 205 7.84 18.96 -17.28
N LEU A 206 8.98 18.30 -17.07
CA LEU A 206 9.08 16.83 -17.00
C LEU A 206 9.80 16.38 -15.74
N LYS A 207 9.06 15.66 -14.88
CA LYS A 207 9.60 14.95 -13.72
C LYS A 207 9.59 13.44 -14.00
N LEU A 208 10.77 12.82 -13.94
CA LEU A 208 10.92 11.37 -14.00
C LEU A 208 11.22 10.85 -12.60
N THR A 209 10.50 9.83 -12.15
CA THR A 209 10.73 9.18 -10.86
C THR A 209 11.00 7.70 -11.09
N GLY A 210 12.13 7.21 -10.60
CA GLY A 210 12.49 5.80 -10.55
C GLY A 210 12.45 5.31 -9.10
N ARG A 211 12.02 4.07 -8.88
CA ARG A 211 12.02 3.42 -7.57
C ARG A 211 12.55 2.00 -7.68
N ALA A 212 13.27 1.56 -6.64
CA ALA A 212 13.69 0.19 -6.47
C ALA A 212 13.61 -0.19 -5.00
N GLY A 213 13.29 -1.44 -4.72
CA GLY A 213 13.23 -1.95 -3.36
C GLY A 213 13.59 -3.42 -3.29
N TYR A 214 14.23 -3.79 -2.22
CA TYR A 214 14.50 -5.16 -1.85
C TYR A 214 14.10 -5.38 -0.39
N TYR A 215 13.41 -6.48 -0.14
CA TYR A 215 12.99 -6.92 1.17
C TYR A 215 13.41 -8.37 1.38
N PHE A 216 13.94 -8.66 2.55
CA PHE A 216 14.22 -10.02 3.01
C PHE A 216 13.82 -10.15 4.47
N ARG A 217 13.07 -11.20 4.78
CA ARG A 217 12.77 -11.61 6.16
C ARG A 217 13.01 -13.11 6.31
N GLU A 218 13.71 -13.47 7.38
CA GLU A 218 13.81 -14.83 7.86
C GLU A 218 13.18 -14.90 9.23
N ARG A 219 12.25 -15.84 9.42
CA ARG A 219 11.55 -16.04 10.68
C ARG A 219 11.95 -17.37 11.28
N ASN A 220 12.46 -17.34 12.53
CA ASN A 220 13.00 -18.48 13.23
C ASN A 220 11.87 -19.28 13.88
N LYS A 221 11.43 -20.33 13.22
CA LYS A 221 10.48 -21.30 13.78
C LYS A 221 11.23 -22.41 14.53
N PRO A 222 10.59 -23.08 15.51
CA PRO A 222 11.09 -24.34 16.05
C PRO A 222 11.20 -25.41 14.95
N GLY A 223 12.29 -26.17 14.94
CA GLY A 223 12.53 -27.26 13.99
C GLY A 223 13.53 -26.91 12.88
N ASP A 224 13.57 -27.77 11.85
CA ASP A 224 14.60 -27.73 10.80
C ASP A 224 14.26 -26.83 9.63
N THR A 225 13.07 -26.21 9.63
CA THR A 225 12.60 -25.29 8.59
C THR A 225 12.41 -23.90 9.13
N GLN A 226 12.83 -22.88 8.34
CA GLN A 226 12.65 -21.47 8.62
C GLN A 226 11.82 -20.85 7.50
N ASP A 227 10.91 -19.93 7.82
CA ASP A 227 10.22 -19.16 6.78
C ASP A 227 11.13 -18.07 6.26
N ARG A 228 11.28 -17.98 4.96
CA ARG A 228 11.95 -16.88 4.26
C ARG A 228 11.00 -16.17 3.34
N TYR A 229 11.01 -14.85 3.43
CA TYR A 229 10.23 -13.98 2.59
C TYR A 229 11.17 -13.05 1.82
N ARG A 230 10.90 -12.85 0.52
CA ARG A 230 11.67 -11.95 -0.35
C ARG A 230 10.73 -11.08 -1.13
N GLY A 231 11.01 -9.79 -1.17
CA GLY A 231 10.28 -8.84 -1.99
C GLY A 231 11.24 -8.10 -2.92
N PHE A 232 10.83 -7.94 -4.16
CA PHE A 232 11.48 -7.10 -5.15
C PHE A 232 10.43 -6.13 -5.67
N SER A 233 10.72 -4.85 -5.61
CA SER A 233 9.83 -3.83 -6.14
C SER A 233 10.59 -2.84 -7.00
N GLY A 234 9.91 -2.29 -7.99
CA GLY A 234 10.50 -1.28 -8.84
C GLY A 234 9.43 -0.56 -9.65
N GLY A 235 9.78 0.57 -10.21
CA GLY A 235 8.88 1.31 -11.05
C GLY A 235 9.48 2.58 -11.60
N MET A 236 8.86 3.07 -12.65
CA MET A 236 9.18 4.32 -13.29
C MET A 236 7.90 5.11 -13.52
N LYS A 237 7.95 6.41 -13.24
CA LYS A 237 6.84 7.34 -13.43
C LYS A 237 7.33 8.59 -14.13
N ALA A 238 6.58 9.04 -15.13
CA ALA A 238 6.81 10.29 -15.83
C ALA A 238 5.62 11.22 -15.59
N ASN A 239 5.87 12.40 -15.05
CA ASN A 239 4.88 13.47 -14.90
C ASN A 239 5.25 14.58 -15.88
N TYR A 240 4.39 14.84 -16.86
CA TYR A 240 4.56 15.89 -17.83
C TYR A 240 3.51 17.00 -17.64
N THR A 241 3.97 18.22 -17.42
CA THR A 241 3.14 19.41 -17.27
C THR A 241 3.10 20.15 -18.60
N PHE A 242 1.98 20.08 -19.31
CA PHE A 242 1.80 20.81 -20.58
C PHE A 242 1.73 22.33 -20.36
N ASN A 243 1.03 22.70 -19.29
CA ASN A 243 0.87 24.08 -18.82
C ASN A 243 0.32 24.06 -17.39
N ILE A 244 0.10 25.24 -16.79
CA ILE A 244 -0.42 25.36 -15.41
C ILE A 244 -1.80 24.72 -15.18
N MET A 245 -2.53 24.41 -16.25
CA MET A 245 -3.89 23.84 -16.18
C MET A 245 -3.91 22.34 -16.48
N SER A 246 -2.85 21.76 -17.06
CA SER A 246 -2.91 20.37 -17.50
C SER A 246 -1.60 19.63 -17.29
N ASN A 247 -1.72 18.40 -16.78
CA ASN A 247 -0.61 17.47 -16.59
C ASN A 247 -1.03 16.04 -16.93
N LEU A 248 -0.05 15.23 -17.30
CA LEU A 248 -0.16 13.82 -17.58
C LEU A 248 0.85 13.07 -16.73
N GLU A 249 0.39 12.08 -16.01
CA GLU A 249 1.22 11.09 -15.35
C GLU A 249 1.08 9.75 -16.09
N VAL A 250 2.20 9.11 -16.38
CA VAL A 250 2.26 7.73 -16.88
C VAL A 250 3.25 6.97 -16.04
N GLY A 251 2.88 5.78 -15.59
CA GLY A 251 3.73 4.97 -14.75
C GLY A 251 3.66 3.49 -15.08
N TYR A 252 4.75 2.81 -14.73
CA TYR A 252 4.85 1.37 -14.68
C TYR A 252 5.42 0.97 -13.33
N THR A 253 4.83 -0.03 -12.70
CA THR A 253 5.33 -0.61 -11.45
C THR A 253 5.36 -2.12 -11.53
N PHE A 254 6.34 -2.67 -10.83
CA PHE A 254 6.55 -4.08 -10.63
C PHE A 254 6.69 -4.33 -9.13
N ASP A 255 6.00 -5.31 -8.60
CA ASP A 255 6.18 -5.79 -7.23
C ASP A 255 6.08 -7.32 -7.20
N GLN A 256 7.05 -7.95 -6.58
CA GLN A 256 7.13 -9.40 -6.37
C GLN A 256 7.29 -9.68 -4.89
N TYR A 257 6.56 -10.70 -4.42
CA TYR A 257 6.67 -11.21 -3.06
C TYR A 257 6.68 -12.73 -3.07
N ASP A 258 7.79 -13.29 -2.59
CA ASP A 258 8.01 -14.74 -2.52
C ASP A 258 8.06 -15.20 -1.06
N LYS A 259 7.50 -16.37 -0.78
CA LYS A 259 7.74 -17.14 0.43
C LYS A 259 8.41 -18.45 0.09
N SER A 260 9.34 -18.88 0.93
CA SER A 260 10.01 -20.18 0.85
C SER A 260 10.22 -20.78 2.23
N ASP A 261 10.20 -22.10 2.28
CA ASP A 261 10.65 -22.89 3.43
C ASP A 261 12.14 -23.19 3.26
N TYR A 262 12.96 -22.62 4.13
CA TYR A 262 14.39 -22.91 4.16
C TYR A 262 14.65 -24.13 5.05
N GLN A 263 15.14 -25.19 4.43
CA GLN A 263 15.52 -26.43 5.10
C GLN A 263 16.97 -26.31 5.60
N SER A 264 17.15 -26.09 6.90
CA SER A 264 18.45 -25.79 7.51
C SER A 264 19.47 -26.92 7.33
N LEU A 265 19.04 -28.20 7.42
CA LEU A 265 19.90 -29.37 7.25
C LEU A 265 20.46 -29.50 5.83
N TYR A 266 19.63 -29.23 4.83
CA TYR A 266 19.99 -29.36 3.40
C TYR A 266 20.48 -28.04 2.78
N LYS A 267 20.39 -26.93 3.52
CA LYS A 267 20.69 -25.57 3.04
C LYS A 267 19.94 -25.24 1.74
N ASN A 268 18.69 -25.66 1.65
CA ASN A 268 17.86 -25.53 0.47
C ASN A 268 16.65 -24.64 0.75
N ASP A 269 16.35 -23.71 -0.16
CA ASP A 269 15.14 -22.89 -0.17
C ASP A 269 14.10 -23.52 -1.10
N VAL A 270 12.97 -23.96 -0.57
CA VAL A 270 11.85 -24.46 -1.35
C VAL A 270 10.78 -23.36 -1.43
N ARG A 271 10.70 -22.70 -2.57
CA ARG A 271 9.68 -21.64 -2.80
C ARG A 271 8.31 -22.29 -2.97
N ASP A 272 7.37 -21.89 -2.13
CA ASP A 272 6.00 -22.40 -2.08
C ASP A 272 4.94 -21.34 -2.35
N TYR A 273 5.35 -20.05 -2.45
CA TYR A 273 4.46 -18.94 -2.78
C TYR A 273 5.23 -17.88 -3.58
N SER A 274 4.59 -17.36 -4.62
CA SER A 274 5.10 -16.22 -5.40
C SER A 274 3.93 -15.41 -5.95
N ASN A 275 3.84 -14.15 -5.56
CA ASN A 275 2.92 -13.20 -6.15
C ASN A 275 3.71 -12.13 -6.90
N VAL A 276 3.39 -11.93 -8.18
CA VAL A 276 4.07 -10.98 -9.06
C VAL A 276 3.03 -10.08 -9.73
N GLN A 277 3.14 -8.79 -9.50
CA GLN A 277 2.26 -7.79 -10.06
C GLN A 277 3.01 -6.85 -10.99
N HIS A 278 2.42 -6.60 -12.16
CA HIS A 278 2.85 -5.57 -13.11
C HIS A 278 1.68 -4.63 -13.31
N ASN A 279 1.87 -3.36 -13.02
CA ASN A 279 0.86 -2.33 -13.20
C ASN A 279 1.34 -1.24 -14.15
N VAL A 280 0.50 -0.87 -15.12
CA VAL A 280 0.68 0.30 -15.98
C VAL A 280 -0.49 1.22 -15.73
N HIS A 281 -0.21 2.50 -15.51
CA HIS A 281 -1.26 3.49 -15.33
C HIS A 281 -1.02 4.76 -16.13
N ALA A 282 -2.10 5.45 -16.44
CA ALA A 282 -2.07 6.80 -16.99
C ALA A 282 -3.12 7.67 -16.29
N LEU A 283 -2.78 8.89 -15.95
CA LEU A 283 -3.64 9.85 -15.27
C LEU A 283 -3.48 11.23 -15.92
N TYR A 284 -4.57 11.79 -16.41
CA TYR A 284 -4.59 13.11 -16.98
C TYR A 284 -5.48 14.04 -16.15
N ASN A 285 -4.96 15.20 -15.80
CA ASN A 285 -5.68 16.25 -15.09
C ASN A 285 -5.78 17.50 -15.94
N TYR A 286 -6.97 18.09 -15.97
CA TYR A 286 -7.21 19.38 -16.60
C TYR A 286 -8.04 20.29 -15.69
N THR A 287 -7.52 21.49 -15.40
CA THR A 287 -8.18 22.48 -14.54
C THR A 287 -8.78 23.60 -15.37
N PHE A 288 -10.10 23.65 -15.41
CA PHE A 288 -10.87 24.70 -16.10
C PHE A 288 -10.89 25.98 -15.25
N ASN A 289 -10.59 27.09 -15.86
CA ASN A 289 -10.67 28.44 -15.23
C ASN A 289 -9.94 28.53 -13.87
N GLY A 290 -8.92 27.69 -13.66
CA GLY A 290 -8.19 27.63 -12.39
C GLY A 290 -9.00 27.14 -11.17
N LYS A 291 -10.20 26.57 -11.38
CA LYS A 291 -11.13 26.21 -10.29
C LYS A 291 -11.68 24.79 -10.36
N HIS A 292 -12.05 24.32 -11.57
CA HIS A 292 -12.72 23.03 -11.74
C HIS A 292 -11.73 22.05 -12.34
N THR A 293 -11.62 20.86 -11.79
CA THR A 293 -10.64 19.89 -12.29
C THR A 293 -11.33 18.63 -12.80
N LEU A 294 -11.03 18.26 -14.04
CA LEU A 294 -11.34 16.97 -14.62
C LEU A 294 -10.11 16.06 -14.45
N THR A 295 -10.30 14.91 -13.87
CA THR A 295 -9.30 13.84 -13.77
C THR A 295 -9.81 12.64 -14.53
N VAL A 296 -9.05 12.13 -15.47
CA VAL A 296 -9.32 10.86 -16.17
C VAL A 296 -8.11 9.97 -16.03
N GLY A 297 -8.36 8.69 -15.81
CA GLY A 297 -7.28 7.71 -15.66
C GLY A 297 -7.68 6.34 -16.20
N ALA A 298 -6.66 5.53 -16.45
CA ALA A 298 -6.78 4.13 -16.82
C ALA A 298 -5.62 3.36 -16.20
N ASP A 299 -5.92 2.16 -15.71
CA ASP A 299 -4.93 1.25 -15.14
C ASP A 299 -5.05 -0.13 -15.81
N TYR A 300 -3.93 -0.82 -15.93
CA TYR A 300 -3.87 -2.22 -16.33
C TYR A 300 -2.95 -2.97 -15.38
N LEU A 301 -3.49 -3.99 -14.73
CA LEU A 301 -2.77 -4.84 -13.78
C LEU A 301 -2.74 -6.28 -14.31
N ARG A 302 -1.53 -6.85 -14.36
CA ARG A 302 -1.30 -8.29 -14.48
C ARG A 302 -0.91 -8.81 -13.11
N ASP A 303 -1.71 -9.69 -12.54
CA ASP A 303 -1.51 -10.33 -11.25
C ASP A 303 -1.27 -11.83 -11.43
N TYR A 304 -0.04 -12.29 -11.13
CA TYR A 304 0.37 -13.68 -11.16
C TYR A 304 0.52 -14.19 -9.73
N LEU A 305 -0.04 -15.37 -9.47
CA LEU A 305 0.04 -16.03 -8.17
C LEU A 305 0.35 -17.52 -8.34
N MET A 306 1.46 -17.97 -7.75
CA MET A 306 1.78 -19.36 -7.49
C MET A 306 1.67 -19.58 -5.98
N SER A 307 0.98 -20.63 -5.55
CA SER A 307 0.73 -20.86 -4.13
C SER A 307 0.73 -22.36 -3.78
N TYR A 308 1.35 -22.71 -2.65
CA TYR A 308 1.24 -24.02 -2.03
C TYR A 308 -0.21 -24.41 -1.67
N GLN A 309 -1.12 -23.45 -1.66
CA GLN A 309 -2.55 -23.68 -1.43
C GLN A 309 -3.29 -24.10 -2.69
N PHE A 310 -2.65 -24.11 -3.84
CA PHE A 310 -3.21 -24.62 -5.10
C PHE A 310 -2.78 -26.07 -5.30
N THR A 311 -3.56 -26.83 -6.08
CA THR A 311 -3.19 -28.19 -6.45
C THR A 311 -1.84 -28.21 -7.15
N ASP A 312 -0.91 -29.04 -6.69
CA ASP A 312 0.44 -29.21 -7.26
C ASP A 312 1.26 -27.92 -7.36
N ASN A 313 1.08 -26.97 -6.44
CA ASN A 313 1.70 -25.65 -6.46
C ASN A 313 1.48 -24.93 -7.81
N ALA A 314 0.31 -25.10 -8.38
CA ALA A 314 -0.07 -24.47 -9.65
C ALA A 314 0.02 -22.93 -9.60
N ASP A 315 -0.01 -22.32 -10.74
CA ASP A 315 -0.03 -20.88 -10.89
C ASP A 315 -1.25 -20.41 -11.68
N HIS A 316 -1.71 -19.22 -11.36
CA HIS A 316 -2.79 -18.55 -12.04
C HIS A 316 -2.42 -17.08 -12.32
N THR A 317 -2.99 -16.53 -13.39
CA THR A 317 -2.77 -15.14 -13.77
C THR A 317 -4.11 -14.47 -14.03
N MET A 318 -4.34 -13.31 -13.43
CA MET A 318 -5.51 -12.48 -13.68
C MET A 318 -5.08 -11.14 -14.30
N HIS A 319 -5.84 -10.68 -15.27
CA HIS A 319 -5.67 -9.37 -15.89
C HIS A 319 -6.84 -8.47 -15.49
N THR A 320 -6.53 -7.28 -14.99
CA THR A 320 -7.52 -6.26 -14.68
C THR A 320 -7.27 -5.05 -15.57
N ALA A 321 -8.30 -4.55 -16.19
CA ALA A 321 -8.27 -3.32 -16.95
C ALA A 321 -9.38 -2.40 -16.45
N ASP A 322 -9.09 -1.15 -16.27
CA ASP A 322 -10.06 -0.18 -15.79
C ASP A 322 -9.86 1.21 -16.37
N ALA A 323 -10.91 2.00 -16.30
CA ALA A 323 -10.88 3.41 -16.63
C ALA A 323 -11.81 4.19 -15.69
N PHE A 324 -11.39 5.37 -15.29
CA PHE A 324 -12.21 6.23 -14.46
C PHE A 324 -12.16 7.69 -14.89
N GLY A 325 -13.22 8.42 -14.53
CA GLY A 325 -13.29 9.86 -14.68
C GLY A 325 -13.86 10.49 -13.41
N GLN A 326 -13.34 11.63 -13.04
CA GLN A 326 -13.78 12.40 -11.89
C GLN A 326 -13.81 13.88 -12.23
N PHE A 327 -14.87 14.57 -11.82
CA PHE A 327 -15.00 16.00 -11.98
C PHE A 327 -15.13 16.68 -10.61
N ASP A 328 -14.19 17.55 -10.31
CA ASP A 328 -14.13 18.38 -9.10
C ASP A 328 -14.68 19.78 -9.45
N TRP A 329 -15.91 20.02 -9.05
CA TRP A 329 -16.65 21.24 -9.35
C TRP A 329 -16.67 22.19 -8.16
N ASN A 330 -16.13 23.38 -8.34
CA ASN A 330 -16.06 24.45 -7.35
C ASN A 330 -16.88 25.67 -7.81
N PRO A 331 -18.25 25.62 -7.80
CA PRO A 331 -19.08 26.70 -8.31
C PRO A 331 -18.93 27.98 -7.49
N THR A 332 -18.65 27.86 -6.20
CA THR A 332 -18.40 28.99 -5.30
C THR A 332 -17.23 28.68 -4.36
N GLU A 333 -16.71 29.68 -3.66
CA GLU A 333 -15.67 29.48 -2.65
C GLU A 333 -16.14 28.62 -1.45
N ARG A 334 -17.46 28.49 -1.28
CA ARG A 334 -18.09 27.77 -0.17
C ARG A 334 -18.51 26.35 -0.53
N LEU A 335 -18.80 26.09 -1.81
CA LEU A 335 -19.32 24.80 -2.27
C LEU A 335 -18.30 24.11 -3.17
N ASN A 336 -17.93 22.91 -2.78
CA ASN A 336 -17.19 21.97 -3.61
C ASN A 336 -18.01 20.69 -3.78
N VAL A 337 -18.14 20.21 -5.00
CA VAL A 337 -18.79 18.94 -5.37
C VAL A 337 -17.83 18.13 -6.21
N ILE A 338 -17.63 16.88 -5.85
CA ILE A 338 -16.81 15.92 -6.61
C ILE A 338 -17.69 14.76 -7.04
N ALA A 339 -17.69 14.45 -8.32
CA ALA A 339 -18.42 13.31 -8.87
C ALA A 339 -17.49 12.47 -9.72
N GLY A 340 -17.52 11.15 -9.55
CA GLY A 340 -16.66 10.21 -10.26
C GLY A 340 -17.37 8.92 -10.63
N LEU A 341 -16.84 8.27 -11.65
CA LEU A 341 -17.30 6.99 -12.15
C LEU A 341 -16.09 6.18 -12.58
N ARG A 342 -16.05 4.89 -12.23
CA ARG A 342 -15.03 3.93 -12.66
C ARG A 342 -15.69 2.68 -13.21
N PHE A 343 -15.10 2.15 -14.25
CA PHE A 343 -15.41 0.84 -14.81
C PHE A 343 -14.21 -0.07 -14.66
N ASP A 344 -14.42 -1.27 -14.11
CA ASP A 344 -13.42 -2.32 -13.92
C ASP A 344 -13.83 -3.58 -14.69
N TYR A 345 -12.84 -4.26 -15.29
CA TYR A 345 -12.96 -5.56 -15.93
C TYR A 345 -11.86 -6.50 -15.42
N PHE A 346 -12.26 -7.70 -14.99
CA PHE A 346 -11.39 -8.77 -14.51
C PHE A 346 -11.51 -9.98 -15.43
N SER A 347 -10.38 -10.44 -16.02
CA SER A 347 -10.40 -11.46 -17.06
C SER A 347 -10.83 -12.83 -16.54
N ASP A 348 -10.30 -13.26 -15.40
CA ASP A 348 -10.45 -14.63 -14.92
C ASP A 348 -11.84 -14.87 -14.28
N SER A 349 -12.30 -13.96 -13.47
CA SER A 349 -13.64 -13.99 -12.89
C SER A 349 -14.73 -13.48 -13.83
N ASN A 350 -14.34 -12.92 -15.00
CA ASN A 350 -15.23 -12.23 -15.95
C ASN A 350 -16.14 -11.19 -15.28
N VAL A 351 -15.68 -10.62 -14.18
CA VAL A 351 -16.39 -9.58 -13.43
C VAL A 351 -16.28 -8.25 -14.17
N ARG A 352 -17.40 -7.57 -14.31
CA ARG A 352 -17.50 -6.18 -14.78
C ARG A 352 -18.22 -5.37 -13.73
N HIS A 353 -17.63 -4.29 -13.31
CA HIS A 353 -18.21 -3.47 -12.26
C HIS A 353 -18.14 -1.98 -12.58
N LEU A 354 -19.18 -1.25 -12.16
CA LEU A 354 -19.27 0.19 -12.30
C LEU A 354 -19.38 0.80 -10.89
N SER A 355 -18.41 1.64 -10.51
CA SER A 355 -18.32 2.26 -9.18
C SER A 355 -18.56 3.76 -9.26
N PRO A 356 -19.76 4.26 -8.90
CA PRO A 356 -20.02 5.69 -8.78
C PRO A 356 -19.52 6.26 -7.45
N HIS A 357 -19.20 7.55 -7.46
CA HIS A 357 -18.83 8.33 -6.29
C HIS A 357 -19.37 9.74 -6.40
N LEU A 358 -19.88 10.27 -5.29
CA LEU A 358 -20.31 11.67 -5.14
C LEU A 358 -19.87 12.18 -3.77
N GLY A 359 -19.15 13.29 -3.74
CA GLY A 359 -18.76 13.97 -2.52
C GLY A 359 -19.15 15.44 -2.57
N MET A 360 -19.54 16.01 -1.45
CA MET A 360 -19.88 17.42 -1.32
C MET A 360 -19.30 18.00 -0.05
N MET A 361 -18.78 19.21 -0.14
CA MET A 361 -18.38 20.02 1.00
C MET A 361 -18.99 21.41 0.89
N TYR A 362 -19.57 21.86 2.00
CA TYR A 362 -20.09 23.23 2.13
C TYR A 362 -19.49 23.94 3.35
N LYS A 363 -18.92 25.13 3.12
CA LYS A 363 -18.28 25.95 4.16
C LYS A 363 -19.26 26.95 4.73
N ILE A 364 -19.39 26.97 6.06
CA ILE A 364 -20.26 27.87 6.84
C ILE A 364 -19.39 28.57 7.87
N GLY A 365 -18.89 29.78 7.55
CA GLY A 365 -17.94 30.47 8.43
C GLY A 365 -16.66 29.66 8.62
N SER A 366 -16.34 29.32 9.86
CA SER A 366 -15.20 28.47 10.25
C SER A 366 -15.50 26.97 10.20
N CYS A 367 -16.75 26.58 9.95
CA CYS A 367 -17.17 25.18 9.91
C CYS A 367 -17.23 24.67 8.46
N SER A 368 -17.02 23.35 8.27
CA SER A 368 -17.23 22.67 7.00
C SER A 368 -18.13 21.46 7.19
N LEU A 369 -19.23 21.41 6.44
CA LEU A 369 -20.10 20.24 6.36
C LEU A 369 -19.65 19.41 5.17
N ARG A 370 -19.42 18.09 5.38
CA ARG A 370 -19.03 17.15 4.34
C ARG A 370 -19.98 15.97 4.31
N GLY A 371 -20.31 15.50 3.12
CA GLY A 371 -21.08 14.29 2.89
C GLY A 371 -20.58 13.59 1.63
N SER A 372 -20.59 12.26 1.62
CA SER A 372 -20.19 11.49 0.45
C SER A 372 -21.00 10.21 0.32
N TYR A 373 -21.17 9.79 -0.92
CA TYR A 373 -21.68 8.49 -1.31
C TYR A 373 -20.66 7.81 -2.22
N SER A 374 -20.32 6.57 -1.92
CA SER A 374 -19.41 5.75 -2.74
C SER A 374 -19.94 4.33 -2.77
N GLN A 375 -19.90 3.72 -3.93
CA GLN A 375 -20.08 2.28 -4.06
C GLN A 375 -18.71 1.61 -4.04
N GLY A 376 -18.49 0.75 -3.05
CA GLY A 376 -17.33 -0.13 -3.01
C GLY A 376 -17.66 -1.48 -3.61
N PHE A 377 -16.66 -2.17 -4.15
CA PHE A 377 -16.77 -3.56 -4.55
C PHE A 377 -15.44 -4.28 -4.35
N ARG A 378 -15.51 -5.60 -4.29
CA ARG A 378 -14.35 -6.49 -4.27
C ARG A 378 -14.55 -7.64 -5.25
N SER A 379 -13.61 -7.78 -6.18
CA SER A 379 -13.56 -8.96 -7.06
C SER A 379 -12.96 -10.15 -6.29
N PRO A 380 -13.40 -11.38 -6.55
CA PRO A 380 -12.72 -12.57 -6.03
C PRO A 380 -11.24 -12.57 -6.37
N THR A 381 -10.41 -12.98 -5.44
CA THR A 381 -8.97 -13.15 -5.64
C THR A 381 -8.68 -14.51 -6.29
N LEU A 382 -7.50 -14.64 -6.93
CA LEU A 382 -7.03 -15.92 -7.47
C LEU A 382 -7.03 -17.02 -6.41
N LYS A 383 -6.68 -16.68 -5.18
CA LYS A 383 -6.70 -17.59 -4.06
C LYS A 383 -8.10 -18.09 -3.74
N GLU A 384 -9.09 -17.21 -3.65
CA GLU A 384 -10.49 -17.58 -3.36
C GLU A 384 -11.10 -18.42 -4.46
N MET A 385 -10.67 -18.23 -5.71
CA MET A 385 -11.17 -19.00 -6.85
C MET A 385 -10.55 -20.40 -6.95
N TYR A 386 -9.24 -20.55 -6.69
CA TYR A 386 -8.50 -21.77 -7.05
C TYR A 386 -7.88 -22.54 -5.89
N MET A 387 -8.10 -22.09 -4.64
CA MET A 387 -7.51 -22.75 -3.46
C MET A 387 -8.06 -24.17 -3.29
N VAL A 388 -7.14 -25.12 -3.04
CA VAL A 388 -7.43 -26.47 -2.54
C VAL A 388 -6.45 -26.73 -1.41
N PHE A 389 -6.90 -26.50 -0.20
CA PHE A 389 -5.99 -26.46 0.96
C PHE A 389 -6.49 -27.32 2.11
N ASN A 390 -5.61 -28.22 2.58
CA ASN A 390 -5.85 -29.04 3.75
C ASN A 390 -5.40 -28.29 5.02
N MET A 391 -6.34 -27.82 5.81
CA MET A 391 -6.06 -27.13 7.06
C MET A 391 -5.75 -28.15 8.18
N ALA A 392 -4.49 -28.58 8.26
CA ALA A 392 -3.97 -29.47 9.32
C ALA A 392 -4.79 -30.75 9.52
N ASN A 393 -5.34 -31.33 8.46
CA ASN A 393 -6.26 -32.48 8.48
C ASN A 393 -7.58 -32.27 9.26
N MET A 394 -7.90 -31.05 9.64
CA MET A 394 -9.19 -30.73 10.27
C MET A 394 -10.27 -30.47 9.24
N MET A 395 -9.94 -29.79 8.14
CA MET A 395 -10.87 -29.53 7.06
C MET A 395 -10.15 -29.27 5.73
N MET A 396 -10.83 -29.55 4.63
CA MET A 396 -10.41 -29.14 3.28
C MET A 396 -11.12 -27.84 2.91
N ILE A 397 -10.37 -26.87 2.41
CA ILE A 397 -10.89 -25.60 1.92
C ILE A 397 -10.78 -25.63 0.40
N TYR A 398 -11.89 -25.43 -0.29
CA TYR A 398 -11.96 -25.38 -1.74
C TYR A 398 -12.31 -23.98 -2.21
N GLY A 399 -11.56 -23.46 -3.15
CA GLY A 399 -11.92 -22.27 -3.89
C GLY A 399 -13.13 -22.51 -4.80
N ASN A 400 -13.73 -21.43 -5.27
CA ASN A 400 -14.83 -21.50 -6.21
C ASN A 400 -14.61 -20.50 -7.36
N PRO A 401 -14.33 -20.97 -8.59
CA PRO A 401 -14.14 -20.09 -9.75
C PRO A 401 -15.39 -19.29 -10.14
N ASP A 402 -16.58 -19.72 -9.71
CA ASP A 402 -17.85 -19.05 -10.00
C ASP A 402 -18.23 -17.97 -8.96
N LEU A 403 -17.32 -17.59 -8.06
CA LEU A 403 -17.54 -16.52 -7.11
C LEU A 403 -17.86 -15.21 -7.84
N LYS A 404 -18.82 -14.47 -7.27
CA LYS A 404 -19.20 -13.14 -7.74
C LYS A 404 -18.53 -12.07 -6.90
N SER A 405 -18.47 -10.86 -7.45
CA SER A 405 -18.03 -9.68 -6.67
C SER A 405 -18.98 -9.39 -5.50
N GLU A 406 -18.40 -8.95 -4.42
CA GLU A 406 -19.10 -8.38 -3.26
C GLU A 406 -19.36 -6.88 -3.46
#